data_460bffb1fae27940de525d81617e23df
#
_entry.id   460bffb1fae27940de525d81617e23df
#
_cell.length_a   1.000
_cell.length_b   1.000
_cell.length_c   1.000
_cell.angle_alpha   90.00
_cell.angle_beta   90.00
_cell.angle_gamma   90.00
#
_symmetry.space_group_name_H-M   'P 1'
#
loop_
_entity.id
_entity.type
_entity.pdbx_description
1 polymer ?
#
loop_
_entity_poly.entity_id
_entity_poly.type
_entity_poly.pdbx_seq_one_letter_code
_entity_poly.pdbx_strand_id
1 'polypeptide(L)'
;ALQAHYSKFTLNRTAWAEHWQHGDRPRPTLIVIHGFTADPYWLNSRFLALPWFYEQGYDILLVTLPFHGRRQERTSPFSGHGWFSHGFCHMNETMGHAIHDIRVFMDYLEDLGVPQMGVTGISLGGYTSALLAAVDGRLRCAIPNVPVVSIMDIVLEWFPAGWFARIGMKLGDISVTEARASVAIQSALSFKPAIAKDRLMLIAGAGDRFAPPKHTHILWEHWQRCRLHWFPGNHLIHLDQGRYLRAMRSFMKHIKFVP
;
A
#
# COMPACT_ATOMS: atom_id res chain seq x y z
N ALA A 1 3.79 12.89 -24.55
CA ALA A 1 4.91 13.39 -23.72
C ALA A 1 5.11 12.51 -22.48
N LEU A 2 4.09 12.24 -21.68
CA LEU A 2 4.18 11.46 -20.46
C LEU A 2 4.57 9.99 -20.70
N GLN A 3 3.98 9.33 -21.68
CA GLN A 3 4.34 7.97 -22.07
C GLN A 3 5.82 7.86 -22.49
N ALA A 4 6.32 8.81 -23.27
CA ALA A 4 7.71 8.85 -23.68
C ALA A 4 8.67 9.11 -22.51
N HIS A 5 8.22 9.86 -21.51
CA HIS A 5 8.97 10.07 -20.27
C HIS A 5 9.03 8.76 -19.45
N TYR A 6 7.87 8.14 -19.19
CA TYR A 6 7.78 6.96 -18.33
C TYR A 6 8.46 5.73 -18.96
N SER A 7 8.43 5.59 -20.28
CA SER A 7 9.07 4.48 -21.01
C SER A 7 10.59 4.42 -20.90
N LYS A 8 11.26 5.48 -20.41
CA LYS A 8 12.71 5.50 -20.16
C LYS A 8 13.12 4.64 -18.97
N PHE A 9 12.21 4.38 -18.05
CA PHE A 9 12.48 3.61 -16.83
C PHE A 9 12.40 2.11 -17.11
N THR A 10 13.48 1.58 -17.70
CA THR A 10 13.51 0.21 -18.25
C THR A 10 13.36 -0.88 -17.20
N LEU A 11 13.90 -0.68 -15.98
CA LEU A 11 13.75 -1.63 -14.88
C LEU A 11 12.31 -1.72 -14.35
N ASN A 12 11.49 -0.73 -14.65
CA ASN A 12 10.08 -0.73 -14.29
C ASN A 12 9.15 -1.39 -15.32
N ARG A 13 9.66 -1.85 -16.47
CA ARG A 13 8.88 -2.58 -17.48
C ARG A 13 8.52 -4.00 -17.03
N THR A 14 9.19 -4.53 -16.02
CA THR A 14 8.92 -5.86 -15.46
C THR A 14 8.37 -5.72 -14.06
N ALA A 15 7.20 -6.27 -13.82
CA ALA A 15 6.65 -6.43 -12.49
C ALA A 15 7.30 -7.63 -11.78
N TRP A 16 7.52 -7.50 -10.47
CA TRP A 16 8.13 -8.53 -9.65
C TRP A 16 7.28 -8.80 -8.41
N ALA A 17 7.09 -10.09 -8.13
CA ALA A 17 6.51 -10.56 -6.87
C ALA A 17 7.19 -11.85 -6.43
N GLU A 18 7.18 -12.11 -5.12
CA GLU A 18 7.61 -13.37 -4.53
C GLU A 18 6.36 -14.11 -4.05
N HIS A 19 6.15 -15.31 -4.57
CA HIS A 19 4.98 -16.12 -4.27
C HIS A 19 5.38 -17.31 -3.38
N TRP A 20 4.90 -17.31 -2.14
CA TRP A 20 5.04 -18.41 -1.20
C TRP A 20 3.82 -19.29 -1.29
N GLN A 21 4.00 -20.49 -1.79
CA GLN A 21 2.93 -21.48 -1.98
C GLN A 21 3.18 -22.70 -1.10
N HIS A 22 2.11 -23.28 -0.55
CA HIS A 22 2.20 -24.55 0.17
C HIS A 22 2.41 -25.75 -0.78
N GLY A 23 2.07 -25.59 -2.04
CA GLY A 23 2.36 -26.55 -3.10
C GLY A 23 1.43 -27.77 -3.20
N ASP A 24 0.49 -27.94 -2.25
CA ASP A 24 -0.48 -29.03 -2.24
C ASP A 24 -1.76 -28.74 -3.06
N ARG A 25 -2.23 -27.51 -2.96
CA ARG A 25 -3.41 -26.99 -3.68
C ARG A 25 -3.40 -25.46 -3.62
N PRO A 26 -4.10 -24.76 -4.52
CA PRO A 26 -4.29 -23.31 -4.40
C PRO A 26 -5.02 -22.97 -3.10
N ARG A 27 -4.48 -22.01 -2.35
CA ARG A 27 -5.02 -21.57 -1.07
C ARG A 27 -5.43 -20.09 -1.13
N PRO A 28 -6.30 -19.62 -0.21
CA PRO A 28 -6.52 -18.19 -0.08
C PRO A 28 -5.19 -17.43 0.04
N THR A 29 -4.99 -16.47 -0.85
CA THR A 29 -3.71 -15.77 -0.99
C THR A 29 -3.81 -14.36 -0.45
N LEU A 30 -2.86 -14.00 0.41
CA LEU A 30 -2.69 -12.65 0.91
C LEU A 30 -1.66 -11.91 0.05
N ILE A 31 -2.12 -10.93 -0.72
CA ILE A 31 -1.26 -9.99 -1.45
C ILE A 31 -0.69 -9.00 -0.43
N VAL A 32 0.62 -8.91 -0.37
CA VAL A 32 1.32 -8.08 0.61
C VAL A 32 2.15 -7.02 -0.09
N ILE A 33 2.01 -5.77 0.34
CA ILE A 33 2.64 -4.62 -0.29
C ILE A 33 3.54 -3.92 0.73
N HIS A 34 4.82 -3.79 0.38
CA HIS A 34 5.82 -3.18 1.26
C HIS A 34 5.66 -1.66 1.40
N GLY A 35 6.32 -1.08 2.41
CA GLY A 35 6.42 0.37 2.61
C GLY A 35 7.47 1.03 1.72
N PHE A 36 7.52 2.36 1.78
CA PHE A 36 8.53 3.15 1.10
C PHE A 36 9.93 2.80 1.59
N THR A 37 10.91 2.69 0.70
CA THR A 37 12.30 2.28 0.96
C THR A 37 12.51 0.89 1.59
N ALA A 38 11.48 0.10 1.73
CA ALA A 38 11.55 -1.20 2.38
C ALA A 38 11.87 -2.31 1.37
N ASP A 39 13.12 -2.38 0.86
CA ASP A 39 13.48 -3.34 -0.17
C ASP A 39 14.04 -4.67 0.31
N PRO A 40 14.83 -4.73 1.41
CA PRO A 40 15.42 -6.02 1.76
C PRO A 40 14.32 -7.03 2.07
N TYR A 41 14.28 -8.09 1.29
CA TYR A 41 13.30 -9.16 1.42
C TYR A 41 13.19 -9.71 2.85
N TRP A 42 14.33 -9.94 3.51
CA TRP A 42 14.36 -10.44 4.89
C TRP A 42 13.70 -9.47 5.88
N LEU A 43 13.83 -8.15 5.63
CA LEU A 43 13.19 -7.11 6.44
C LEU A 43 11.68 -7.13 6.22
N ASN A 44 11.27 -7.14 4.94
CA ASN A 44 9.86 -7.18 4.56
C ASN A 44 9.16 -8.43 5.09
N SER A 45 9.80 -9.60 4.96
CA SER A 45 9.20 -10.85 5.42
C SER A 45 8.91 -10.82 6.93
N ARG A 46 9.81 -10.22 7.73
CA ARG A 46 9.61 -10.08 9.19
C ARG A 46 8.67 -8.95 9.55
N PHE A 47 8.85 -7.76 8.95
CA PHE A 47 8.08 -6.58 9.30
C PHE A 47 6.60 -6.73 8.95
N LEU A 48 6.30 -7.38 7.84
CA LEU A 48 4.96 -7.72 7.38
C LEU A 48 4.46 -9.07 7.93
N ALA A 49 5.23 -9.72 8.81
CA ALA A 49 4.89 -10.99 9.46
C ALA A 49 4.53 -12.11 8.47
N LEU A 50 5.19 -12.19 7.30
CA LEU A 50 4.86 -13.18 6.27
C LEU A 50 4.92 -14.62 6.78
N PRO A 51 5.95 -15.06 7.56
CA PRO A 51 5.99 -16.42 8.10
C PRO A 51 4.75 -16.73 8.94
N TRP A 52 4.28 -15.76 9.74
CA TRP A 52 3.11 -15.96 10.58
C TRP A 52 1.85 -16.22 9.76
N PHE A 53 1.61 -15.46 8.68
CA PHE A 53 0.48 -15.70 7.78
C PHE A 53 0.61 -17.03 7.05
N TYR A 54 1.83 -17.36 6.59
CA TYR A 54 2.11 -18.63 5.93
C TYR A 54 1.82 -19.82 6.86
N GLU A 55 2.28 -19.79 8.10
CA GLU A 55 1.99 -20.79 9.13
C GLU A 55 0.49 -20.90 9.47
N GLN A 56 -0.29 -19.86 9.23
CA GLN A 56 -1.76 -19.91 9.35
C GLN A 56 -2.42 -20.57 8.14
N GLY A 57 -1.65 -20.98 7.12
CA GLY A 57 -2.10 -21.69 5.93
C GLY A 57 -2.40 -20.82 4.72
N TYR A 58 -2.17 -19.51 4.77
CA TYR A 58 -2.33 -18.63 3.59
C TYR A 58 -1.13 -18.74 2.66
N ASP A 59 -1.37 -18.72 1.36
CA ASP A 59 -0.32 -18.40 0.42
C ASP A 59 -0.07 -16.89 0.42
N ILE A 60 1.15 -16.48 0.11
CA ILE A 60 1.58 -15.07 0.20
C ILE A 60 2.13 -14.63 -1.15
N LEU A 61 1.67 -13.48 -1.63
CA LEU A 61 2.23 -12.82 -2.79
C LEU A 61 2.81 -11.47 -2.37
N LEU A 62 4.13 -11.40 -2.16
CA LEU A 62 4.84 -10.15 -1.83
C LEU A 62 5.19 -9.39 -3.11
N VAL A 63 4.52 -8.28 -3.36
CA VAL A 63 4.69 -7.47 -4.57
C VAL A 63 5.78 -6.42 -4.38
N THR A 64 6.67 -6.27 -5.38
CA THR A 64 7.63 -5.18 -5.46
C THR A 64 7.03 -3.99 -6.21
N LEU A 65 6.84 -2.88 -5.51
CA LEU A 65 6.31 -1.65 -6.09
C LEU A 65 7.27 -1.05 -7.14
N PRO A 66 6.76 -0.29 -8.13
CA PRO A 66 7.60 0.44 -9.07
C PRO A 66 8.67 1.29 -8.35
N PHE A 67 9.85 1.40 -8.94
CA PHE A 67 11.02 2.13 -8.44
C PHE A 67 11.62 1.62 -7.13
N HIS A 68 11.17 0.47 -6.62
CA HIS A 68 11.70 -0.15 -5.39
C HIS A 68 12.46 -1.45 -5.69
N GLY A 69 13.42 -1.76 -4.83
CA GLY A 69 14.19 -2.99 -4.89
C GLY A 69 14.78 -3.27 -6.28
N ARG A 70 14.41 -4.39 -6.90
CA ARG A 70 14.87 -4.77 -8.25
C ARG A 70 14.43 -3.81 -9.36
N ARG A 71 13.44 -2.94 -9.09
CA ARG A 71 12.89 -1.95 -10.02
C ARG A 71 13.47 -0.56 -9.79
N GLN A 72 14.38 -0.40 -8.82
CA GLN A 72 15.09 0.86 -8.59
C GLN A 72 16.01 1.17 -9.76
N GLU A 73 15.88 2.36 -10.34
CA GLU A 73 16.77 2.82 -11.41
C GLU A 73 18.20 3.00 -10.89
N ARG A 74 19.20 2.66 -11.71
CA ARG A 74 20.63 2.67 -11.32
C ARG A 74 21.12 4.03 -10.82
N THR A 75 20.51 5.11 -11.28
CA THR A 75 20.86 6.49 -10.89
C THR A 75 20.09 6.98 -9.66
N SER A 76 19.16 6.19 -9.13
CA SER A 76 18.39 6.56 -7.94
C SER A 76 19.26 6.47 -6.69
N PRO A 77 19.27 7.50 -5.83
CA PRO A 77 20.10 7.51 -4.61
C PRO A 77 19.64 6.50 -3.56
N PHE A 78 18.38 6.09 -3.59
CA PHE A 78 17.79 5.09 -2.69
C PHE A 78 16.54 4.47 -3.33
N SER A 79 16.12 3.34 -2.82
CA SER A 79 14.92 2.63 -3.25
C SER A 79 13.65 3.45 -3.03
N GLY A 80 12.82 3.55 -4.06
CA GLY A 80 11.62 4.37 -4.04
C GLY A 80 11.82 5.83 -4.48
N HIS A 81 13.06 6.33 -4.61
CA HIS A 81 13.31 7.72 -5.04
C HIS A 81 12.54 8.08 -6.31
N GLY A 82 12.57 7.20 -7.32
CA GLY A 82 11.88 7.41 -8.60
C GLY A 82 10.36 7.58 -8.47
N TRP A 83 9.75 7.12 -7.38
CA TRP A 83 8.31 7.28 -7.16
C TRP A 83 7.89 8.75 -7.05
N PHE A 84 8.70 9.59 -6.39
CA PHE A 84 8.36 10.98 -6.08
C PHE A 84 9.16 12.03 -6.86
N SER A 85 10.22 11.64 -7.57
CA SER A 85 11.24 12.57 -8.08
C SER A 85 10.87 13.37 -9.34
N HIS A 86 9.78 13.04 -10.02
CA HIS A 86 9.46 13.60 -11.34
C HIS A 86 8.11 14.33 -11.42
N GLY A 87 7.62 14.83 -10.29
CA GLY A 87 6.38 15.62 -10.20
C GLY A 87 5.09 14.80 -10.18
N PHE A 88 3.96 15.50 -10.09
CA PHE A 88 2.65 14.91 -9.82
C PHE A 88 2.16 13.94 -10.91
N CYS A 89 2.36 14.30 -12.18
CA CYS A 89 1.95 13.42 -13.27
C CYS A 89 2.68 12.08 -13.23
N HIS A 90 3.99 12.11 -13.00
CA HIS A 90 4.79 10.88 -12.88
C HIS A 90 4.36 10.05 -11.65
N MET A 91 4.08 10.70 -10.54
CA MET A 91 3.62 10.02 -9.33
C MET A 91 2.27 9.33 -9.54
N ASN A 92 1.34 9.97 -10.27
CA ASN A 92 0.07 9.36 -10.66
C ASN A 92 0.26 8.15 -11.59
N GLU A 93 1.14 8.26 -12.59
CA GLU A 93 1.49 7.14 -13.48
C GLU A 93 2.12 5.99 -12.71
N THR A 94 3.01 6.30 -11.75
CA THR A 94 3.66 5.29 -10.92
C THR A 94 2.65 4.53 -10.05
N MET A 95 1.69 5.24 -9.45
CA MET A 95 0.62 4.60 -8.69
C MET A 95 -0.30 3.79 -9.61
N GLY A 96 -0.69 4.35 -10.75
CA GLY A 96 -1.49 3.64 -11.76
C GLY A 96 -0.79 2.35 -12.22
N HIS A 97 0.52 2.41 -12.44
CA HIS A 97 1.35 1.26 -12.78
C HIS A 97 1.39 0.23 -11.63
N ALA A 98 1.55 0.66 -10.38
CA ALA A 98 1.51 -0.24 -9.23
C ALA A 98 0.17 -1.00 -9.13
N ILE A 99 -0.94 -0.28 -9.29
CA ILE A 99 -2.29 -0.89 -9.27
C ILE A 99 -2.47 -1.85 -10.46
N HIS A 100 -1.99 -1.47 -11.65
CA HIS A 100 -2.04 -2.34 -12.83
C HIS A 100 -1.26 -3.63 -12.61
N ASP A 101 -0.01 -3.54 -12.17
CA ASP A 101 0.83 -4.71 -11.89
C ASP A 101 0.17 -5.65 -10.88
N ILE A 102 -0.40 -5.12 -9.79
CA ILE A 102 -1.07 -5.93 -8.78
C ILE A 102 -2.29 -6.62 -9.38
N ARG A 103 -3.06 -5.95 -10.24
CA ARG A 103 -4.23 -6.55 -10.91
C ARG A 103 -3.81 -7.66 -11.88
N VAL A 104 -2.70 -7.51 -12.59
CA VAL A 104 -2.13 -8.59 -13.42
C VAL A 104 -1.69 -9.78 -12.56
N PHE A 105 -1.12 -9.54 -11.39
CA PHE A 105 -0.86 -10.63 -10.44
C PHE A 105 -2.14 -11.25 -9.87
N MET A 106 -3.21 -10.49 -9.72
CA MET A 106 -4.51 -11.05 -9.34
C MET A 106 -5.08 -11.95 -10.45
N ASP A 107 -4.92 -11.57 -11.73
CA ASP A 107 -5.28 -12.42 -12.87
C ASP A 107 -4.47 -13.74 -12.85
N TYR A 108 -3.17 -13.65 -12.60
CA TYR A 108 -2.31 -14.82 -12.40
C TYR A 108 -2.78 -15.72 -11.26
N LEU A 109 -3.21 -15.16 -10.13
CA LEU A 109 -3.75 -15.95 -9.01
C LEU A 109 -5.09 -16.61 -9.37
N GLU A 110 -5.95 -15.94 -10.15
CA GLU A 110 -7.19 -16.53 -10.68
C GLU A 110 -6.90 -17.70 -11.63
N ASP A 111 -5.93 -17.55 -12.53
CA ASP A 111 -5.48 -18.61 -13.45
C ASP A 111 -4.91 -19.84 -12.71
N LEU A 112 -4.28 -19.62 -11.55
CA LEU A 112 -3.85 -20.70 -10.65
C LEU A 112 -5.00 -21.37 -9.89
N GLY A 113 -6.21 -20.84 -9.97
CA GLY A 113 -7.38 -21.35 -9.23
C GLY A 113 -7.40 -20.94 -7.75
N VAL A 114 -6.74 -19.86 -7.37
CA VAL A 114 -6.77 -19.32 -6.00
C VAL A 114 -8.21 -18.95 -5.62
N PRO A 115 -8.77 -19.53 -4.54
CA PRO A 115 -10.19 -19.38 -4.25
C PRO A 115 -10.59 -18.01 -3.75
N GLN A 116 -9.69 -17.29 -3.10
CA GLN A 116 -9.94 -15.97 -2.54
C GLN A 116 -8.62 -15.18 -2.44
N MET A 117 -8.69 -13.88 -2.65
CA MET A 117 -7.56 -12.94 -2.52
C MET A 117 -7.88 -11.88 -1.48
N GLY A 118 -6.92 -11.60 -0.60
CA GLY A 118 -6.94 -10.47 0.32
C GLY A 118 -5.73 -9.57 0.08
N VAL A 119 -5.79 -8.32 0.50
CA VAL A 119 -4.65 -7.40 0.41
C VAL A 119 -4.32 -6.78 1.76
N THR A 120 -3.04 -6.66 2.04
CA THR A 120 -2.50 -5.88 3.16
C THR A 120 -1.23 -5.18 2.71
N GLY A 121 -0.85 -4.14 3.41
CA GLY A 121 0.41 -3.44 3.14
C GLY A 121 0.65 -2.38 4.20
N ILE A 122 1.90 -1.95 4.31
CA ILE A 122 2.32 -1.00 5.33
C ILE A 122 2.66 0.35 4.72
N SER A 123 2.27 1.46 5.34
CA SER A 123 2.66 2.82 4.92
C SER A 123 2.25 3.10 3.46
N LEU A 124 3.21 3.25 2.53
CA LEU A 124 2.94 3.34 1.09
C LEU A 124 2.19 2.10 0.58
N GLY A 125 2.53 0.90 1.07
CA GLY A 125 1.79 -0.31 0.78
C GLY A 125 0.37 -0.28 1.34
N GLY A 126 0.16 0.34 2.49
CA GLY A 126 -1.17 0.61 3.06
C GLY A 126 -1.99 1.56 2.19
N TYR A 127 -1.36 2.62 1.66
CA TYR A 127 -1.95 3.54 0.70
C TYR A 127 -2.38 2.83 -0.59
N THR A 128 -1.47 2.03 -1.15
CA THR A 128 -1.73 1.23 -2.36
C THR A 128 -2.84 0.19 -2.13
N SER A 129 -2.84 -0.48 -0.96
CA SER A 129 -3.89 -1.45 -0.57
C SER A 129 -5.26 -0.77 -0.46
N ALA A 130 -5.31 0.45 0.09
CA ALA A 130 -6.55 1.20 0.20
C ALA A 130 -7.10 1.62 -1.17
N LEU A 131 -6.23 2.06 -2.07
CA LEU A 131 -6.63 2.38 -3.44
C LEU A 131 -7.09 1.13 -4.21
N LEU A 132 -6.37 0.01 -4.09
CA LEU A 132 -6.77 -1.26 -4.72
C LEU A 132 -8.17 -1.69 -4.28
N ALA A 133 -8.48 -1.57 -2.97
CA ALA A 133 -9.82 -1.87 -2.44
C ALA A 133 -10.91 -0.94 -2.97
N ALA A 134 -10.54 0.23 -3.47
CA ALA A 134 -11.47 1.16 -4.10
C ALA A 134 -11.74 0.87 -5.58
N VAL A 135 -10.81 0.18 -6.27
CA VAL A 135 -10.88 0.01 -7.73
C VAL A 135 -11.01 -1.45 -8.20
N ASP A 136 -10.89 -2.44 -7.29
CA ASP A 136 -11.01 -3.85 -7.64
C ASP A 136 -11.90 -4.62 -6.64
N GLY A 137 -13.04 -5.10 -7.13
CA GLY A 137 -14.05 -5.82 -6.34
C GLY A 137 -13.73 -7.29 -6.06
N ARG A 138 -12.67 -7.88 -6.64
CA ARG A 138 -12.27 -9.29 -6.47
C ARG A 138 -11.71 -9.59 -5.08
N LEU A 139 -11.27 -8.55 -4.37
CA LEU A 139 -10.71 -8.71 -3.03
C LEU A 139 -11.74 -9.22 -2.03
N ARG A 140 -11.39 -10.28 -1.32
CA ARG A 140 -12.15 -10.76 -0.17
C ARG A 140 -12.02 -9.83 1.03
N CYS A 141 -10.85 -9.21 1.21
CA CYS A 141 -10.61 -8.19 2.22
C CYS A 141 -9.46 -7.25 1.86
N ALA A 142 -9.47 -6.08 2.51
CA ALA A 142 -8.33 -5.17 2.52
C ALA A 142 -8.01 -4.73 3.95
N ILE A 143 -6.72 -4.81 4.31
CA ILE A 143 -6.23 -4.51 5.65
C ILE A 143 -5.02 -3.56 5.56
N PRO A 144 -5.20 -2.28 5.19
CA PRO A 144 -4.12 -1.29 5.24
C PRO A 144 -3.58 -1.12 6.66
N ASN A 145 -2.26 -1.17 6.80
CA ASN A 145 -1.55 -1.00 8.07
C ASN A 145 -0.76 0.32 8.03
N VAL A 146 -0.96 1.16 9.04
CA VAL A 146 -0.44 2.55 9.12
C VAL A 146 -0.48 3.28 7.77
N PRO A 147 -1.64 3.31 7.10
CA PRO A 147 -1.72 3.81 5.74
C PRO A 147 -1.40 5.29 5.67
N VAL A 148 -0.60 5.67 4.67
CA VAL A 148 -0.66 7.02 4.13
C VAL A 148 -2.07 7.19 3.53
N VAL A 149 -2.72 8.33 3.73
CA VAL A 149 -4.10 8.54 3.26
C VAL A 149 -4.17 9.70 2.27
N SER A 150 -3.44 10.77 2.57
CA SER A 150 -3.24 11.90 1.68
C SER A 150 -1.75 12.17 1.53
N ILE A 151 -1.21 11.85 0.37
CA ILE A 151 0.24 11.97 0.12
C ILE A 151 0.71 13.42 0.25
N MET A 152 -0.08 14.38 -0.24
CA MET A 152 0.27 15.80 -0.18
C MET A 152 0.26 16.33 1.24
N ASP A 153 -0.71 15.95 2.05
CA ASP A 153 -0.77 16.40 3.45
C ASP A 153 0.41 15.87 4.25
N ILE A 154 0.76 14.60 4.04
CA ILE A 154 1.93 14.02 4.71
C ILE A 154 3.22 14.72 4.28
N VAL A 155 3.43 14.92 2.98
CA VAL A 155 4.62 15.63 2.48
C VAL A 155 4.70 17.05 3.07
N LEU A 156 3.57 17.77 3.15
CA LEU A 156 3.53 19.11 3.71
C LEU A 156 3.74 19.16 5.23
N GLU A 157 3.43 18.11 5.95
CA GLU A 157 3.62 18.01 7.40
C GLU A 157 5.05 17.57 7.79
N TRP A 158 5.80 17.00 6.88
CA TRP A 158 7.15 16.51 7.16
C TRP A 158 8.21 17.59 7.02
N PHE A 159 8.98 17.81 8.07
CA PHE A 159 10.19 18.62 8.00
C PHE A 159 11.40 17.73 7.63
N PRO A 160 12.27 18.15 6.70
CA PRO A 160 12.26 19.42 5.94
C PRO A 160 11.47 19.36 4.61
N ALA A 161 10.94 18.19 4.21
CA ALA A 161 10.28 18.02 2.92
C ALA A 161 9.11 19.00 2.70
N GLY A 162 8.28 19.23 3.70
CA GLY A 162 7.18 20.18 3.62
C GLY A 162 7.62 21.63 3.41
N TRP A 163 8.77 22.01 3.94
CA TRP A 163 9.34 23.33 3.69
C TRP A 163 9.76 23.49 2.22
N PHE A 164 10.51 22.50 1.67
CA PHE A 164 10.90 22.51 0.26
C PHE A 164 9.68 22.42 -0.68
N ALA A 165 8.70 21.61 -0.35
CA ALA A 165 7.46 21.48 -1.12
C ALA A 165 6.71 22.84 -1.19
N ARG A 166 6.60 23.56 -0.07
CA ARG A 166 5.95 24.89 -0.03
C ARG A 166 6.71 25.92 -0.86
N ILE A 167 8.06 25.91 -0.81
CA ILE A 167 8.87 26.79 -1.65
C ILE A 167 8.65 26.46 -3.13
N GLY A 168 8.72 25.19 -3.50
CA GLY A 168 8.49 24.74 -4.89
C GLY A 168 7.10 25.12 -5.40
N MET A 169 6.07 24.93 -4.58
CA MET A 169 4.69 25.33 -4.92
C MET A 169 4.59 26.86 -5.08
N LYS A 170 5.20 27.64 -4.19
CA LYS A 170 5.21 29.11 -4.29
C LYS A 170 5.91 29.59 -5.57
N LEU A 171 7.04 28.98 -5.92
CA LEU A 171 7.77 29.33 -7.16
C LEU A 171 7.01 28.92 -8.42
N GLY A 172 6.22 27.85 -8.36
CA GLY A 172 5.38 27.36 -9.45
C GLY A 172 3.98 27.95 -9.47
N ASP A 173 3.66 28.90 -8.58
CA ASP A 173 2.30 29.47 -8.39
C ASP A 173 1.22 28.40 -8.23
N ILE A 174 1.53 27.33 -7.48
CA ILE A 174 0.63 26.21 -7.21
C ILE A 174 0.10 26.31 -5.78
N SER A 175 -1.21 26.40 -5.61
CA SER A 175 -1.86 26.34 -4.30
C SER A 175 -1.85 24.92 -3.72
N VAL A 176 -2.00 24.81 -2.39
CA VAL A 176 -2.15 23.50 -1.72
C VAL A 176 -3.38 22.72 -2.25
N THR A 177 -4.43 23.44 -2.59
CA THR A 177 -5.66 22.83 -3.15
C THR A 177 -5.41 22.22 -4.54
N GLU A 178 -4.70 22.94 -5.40
CA GLU A 178 -4.32 22.41 -6.73
C GLU A 178 -3.36 21.23 -6.61
N ALA A 179 -2.37 21.31 -5.70
CA ALA A 179 -1.47 20.18 -5.44
C ALA A 179 -2.23 18.94 -4.95
N ARG A 180 -3.21 19.08 -4.04
CA ARG A 180 -4.08 17.98 -3.62
C ARG A 180 -4.93 17.45 -4.78
N ALA A 181 -5.53 18.33 -5.58
CA ALA A 181 -6.33 17.95 -6.74
C ALA A 181 -5.49 17.19 -7.78
N SER A 182 -4.24 17.60 -8.00
CA SER A 182 -3.32 16.95 -8.94
C SER A 182 -3.02 15.49 -8.61
N VAL A 183 -3.11 15.08 -7.34
CA VAL A 183 -2.87 13.69 -6.90
C VAL A 183 -4.13 12.98 -6.41
N ALA A 184 -5.30 13.59 -6.55
CA ALA A 184 -6.55 13.03 -6.04
C ALA A 184 -6.88 11.66 -6.67
N ILE A 185 -6.52 11.46 -7.94
CA ILE A 185 -6.78 10.20 -8.66
C ILE A 185 -6.10 8.98 -8.03
N GLN A 186 -5.02 9.17 -7.28
CA GLN A 186 -4.34 8.08 -6.60
C GLN A 186 -4.78 7.90 -5.14
N SER A 187 -5.70 8.71 -4.64
CA SER A 187 -6.20 8.62 -3.27
C SER A 187 -7.45 7.76 -3.16
N ALA A 188 -7.46 6.82 -2.22
CA ALA A 188 -8.64 6.03 -1.88
C ALA A 188 -9.83 6.91 -1.42
N LEU A 189 -9.56 8.13 -0.95
CA LEU A 189 -10.60 9.07 -0.54
C LEU A 189 -11.44 9.61 -1.72
N SER A 190 -10.93 9.50 -2.95
CA SER A 190 -11.64 9.95 -4.16
C SER A 190 -12.66 8.94 -4.67
N PHE A 191 -12.69 7.74 -4.12
CA PHE A 191 -13.53 6.64 -4.62
C PHE A 191 -14.29 5.97 -3.47
N LYS A 192 -15.48 5.48 -3.75
CA LYS A 192 -16.14 4.54 -2.83
C LYS A 192 -15.42 3.19 -2.92
N PRO A 193 -15.23 2.46 -1.81
CA PRO A 193 -14.68 1.11 -1.85
C PRO A 193 -15.49 0.21 -2.80
N ALA A 194 -14.79 -0.58 -3.64
CA ALA A 194 -15.41 -1.58 -4.50
C ALA A 194 -15.83 -2.84 -3.71
N ILE A 195 -15.33 -3.00 -2.50
CA ILE A 195 -15.69 -4.10 -1.59
C ILE A 195 -16.50 -3.59 -0.40
N ALA A 196 -17.31 -4.46 0.17
CA ALA A 196 -18.22 -4.11 1.25
C ALA A 196 -17.45 -3.71 2.55
N LYS A 197 -18.04 -2.83 3.34
CA LYS A 197 -17.49 -2.29 4.59
C LYS A 197 -17.01 -3.38 5.57
N ASP A 198 -17.77 -4.46 5.69
CA ASP A 198 -17.45 -5.59 6.57
C ASP A 198 -16.20 -6.36 6.15
N ARG A 199 -15.69 -6.11 4.94
CA ARG A 199 -14.45 -6.66 4.38
C ARG A 199 -13.25 -5.71 4.50
N LEU A 200 -13.42 -4.58 5.17
CA LEU A 200 -12.41 -3.55 5.36
C LEU A 200 -11.96 -3.51 6.84
N MET A 201 -10.66 -3.47 7.05
CA MET A 201 -10.08 -3.28 8.38
C MET A 201 -8.86 -2.35 8.29
N LEU A 202 -8.71 -1.46 9.25
CA LEU A 202 -7.54 -0.60 9.38
C LEU A 202 -6.72 -1.00 10.61
N ILE A 203 -5.40 -0.97 10.45
CA ILE A 203 -4.44 -1.10 11.56
C ILE A 203 -3.70 0.23 11.67
N ALA A 204 -3.63 0.81 12.85
CA ALA A 204 -3.06 2.13 13.07
C ALA A 204 -2.21 2.22 14.33
N GLY A 205 -1.12 2.99 14.27
CA GLY A 205 -0.26 3.29 15.42
C GLY A 205 -0.74 4.53 16.18
N ALA A 206 -0.96 4.39 17.48
CA ALA A 206 -1.45 5.51 18.29
C ALA A 206 -0.44 6.67 18.41
N GLY A 207 0.87 6.37 18.32
CA GLY A 207 1.95 7.36 18.35
C GLY A 207 2.59 7.60 16.98
N ASP A 208 1.91 7.29 15.89
CA ASP A 208 2.44 7.49 14.55
C ASP A 208 2.57 8.98 14.22
N ARG A 209 3.80 9.40 13.90
CA ARG A 209 4.12 10.78 13.49
C ARG A 209 4.37 10.90 11.99
N PHE A 210 4.53 9.78 11.28
CA PHE A 210 4.69 9.76 9.82
C PHE A 210 3.34 9.80 9.11
N ALA A 211 2.43 8.90 9.52
CA ALA A 211 1.04 8.91 9.11
C ALA A 211 0.17 9.15 10.35
N PRO A 212 0.04 10.41 10.80
CA PRO A 212 -0.61 10.73 12.07
C PRO A 212 -2.01 10.13 12.19
N PRO A 213 -2.47 9.79 13.40
CA PRO A 213 -3.78 9.19 13.66
C PRO A 213 -4.96 9.87 12.96
N LYS A 214 -4.89 11.20 12.77
CA LYS A 214 -5.92 11.97 12.06
C LYS A 214 -6.12 11.49 10.61
N HIS A 215 -5.05 11.06 9.91
CA HIS A 215 -5.14 10.52 8.54
C HIS A 215 -5.88 9.19 8.53
N THR A 216 -5.57 8.30 9.46
CA THR A 216 -6.31 7.05 9.62
C THR A 216 -7.79 7.31 9.91
N HIS A 217 -8.11 8.30 10.76
CA HIS A 217 -9.50 8.67 11.05
C HIS A 217 -10.26 9.14 9.81
N ILE A 218 -9.62 9.95 8.93
CA ILE A 218 -10.23 10.39 7.68
C ILE A 218 -10.62 9.18 6.81
N LEU A 219 -9.72 8.22 6.63
CA LEU A 219 -10.01 7.00 5.86
C LEU A 219 -11.07 6.14 6.53
N TRP A 220 -11.03 6.02 7.86
CA TRP A 220 -12.00 5.26 8.63
C TRP A 220 -13.42 5.83 8.50
N GLU A 221 -13.59 7.15 8.59
CA GLU A 221 -14.89 7.79 8.34
C GLU A 221 -15.33 7.62 6.88
N HIS A 222 -14.42 7.79 5.92
CA HIS A 222 -14.70 7.57 4.50
C HIS A 222 -15.14 6.12 4.23
N TRP A 223 -14.58 5.16 4.93
CA TRP A 223 -14.95 3.75 4.89
C TRP A 223 -16.10 3.39 5.84
N GLN A 224 -16.93 4.40 6.18
CA GLN A 224 -18.14 4.26 6.99
C GLN A 224 -17.91 3.61 8.35
N ARG A 225 -16.76 3.89 8.96
CA ARG A 225 -16.34 3.34 10.24
C ARG A 225 -16.19 1.82 10.20
N CYS A 226 -15.41 1.33 9.24
CA CYS A 226 -15.02 -0.07 9.14
C CYS A 226 -14.28 -0.56 10.40
N ARG A 227 -13.88 -1.81 10.45
CA ARG A 227 -13.11 -2.33 11.59
C ARG A 227 -11.78 -1.59 11.71
N LEU A 228 -11.44 -1.14 12.92
CA LEU A 228 -10.21 -0.41 13.22
C LEU A 228 -9.54 -1.00 14.45
N HIS A 229 -8.22 -1.18 14.37
CA HIS A 229 -7.40 -1.60 15.51
C HIS A 229 -6.26 -0.60 15.72
N TRP A 230 -6.17 -0.05 16.93
CA TRP A 230 -5.05 0.78 17.36
C TRP A 230 -4.02 -0.05 18.11
N PHE A 231 -2.75 0.06 17.74
CA PHE A 231 -1.67 -0.52 18.51
C PHE A 231 -0.83 0.58 19.20
N PRO A 232 -0.26 0.30 20.38
CA PRO A 232 0.73 1.17 20.99
C PRO A 232 2.02 1.13 20.16
N GLY A 233 2.60 2.30 19.88
CA GLY A 233 3.80 2.41 19.05
C GLY A 233 3.69 3.49 18.00
N ASN A 234 4.61 3.46 17.05
CA ASN A 234 4.70 4.46 15.99
C ASN A 234 4.76 3.81 14.60
N HIS A 235 5.12 4.58 13.57
CA HIS A 235 5.16 4.10 12.19
C HIS A 235 6.10 2.92 11.94
N LEU A 236 7.21 2.86 12.66
CA LEU A 236 8.26 1.86 12.49
C LEU A 236 8.30 0.83 13.62
N ILE A 237 7.94 1.24 14.84
CA ILE A 237 7.97 0.40 16.02
C ILE A 237 6.54 0.01 16.38
N HIS A 238 6.16 -1.19 15.99
CA HIS A 238 4.85 -1.77 16.27
C HIS A 238 4.93 -2.56 17.59
N LEU A 239 4.71 -1.86 18.67
CA LEU A 239 4.61 -2.53 19.98
C LEU A 239 3.36 -3.42 19.98
N ASP A 240 3.48 -4.60 20.56
CA ASP A 240 2.40 -5.58 20.64
C ASP A 240 1.86 -6.06 19.27
N GLN A 241 2.77 -6.25 18.29
CA GLN A 241 2.44 -6.78 16.96
C GLN A 241 1.56 -8.04 17.02
N GLY A 242 1.84 -8.94 17.96
CA GLY A 242 1.06 -10.16 18.13
C GLY A 242 -0.42 -9.91 18.43
N ARG A 243 -0.80 -8.78 19.03
CA ARG A 243 -2.21 -8.46 19.32
C ARG A 243 -2.94 -8.05 18.06
N TYR A 244 -2.38 -7.17 17.23
CA TYR A 244 -3.06 -6.81 15.99
C TYR A 244 -3.05 -7.95 14.96
N LEU A 245 -2.03 -8.81 14.91
CA LEU A 245 -2.05 -10.02 14.08
C LEU A 245 -3.20 -10.95 14.47
N ARG A 246 -3.44 -11.14 15.78
CA ARG A 246 -4.64 -11.88 16.26
C ARG A 246 -5.95 -11.18 15.88
N ALA A 247 -5.99 -9.84 15.93
CA ALA A 247 -7.16 -9.08 15.48
C ALA A 247 -7.41 -9.24 13.98
N MET A 248 -6.36 -9.21 13.15
CA MET A 248 -6.43 -9.51 11.71
C MET A 248 -6.96 -10.92 11.47
N ARG A 249 -6.39 -11.94 12.14
CA ARG A 249 -6.88 -13.33 12.03
C ARG A 249 -8.35 -13.46 12.42
N SER A 250 -8.76 -12.83 13.51
CA SER A 250 -10.16 -12.82 13.94
C SER A 250 -11.08 -12.19 12.89
N PHE A 251 -10.65 -11.08 12.31
CA PHE A 251 -11.35 -10.42 11.22
C PHE A 251 -11.45 -11.32 9.98
N MET A 252 -10.33 -11.88 9.52
CA MET A 252 -10.26 -12.76 8.36
C MET A 252 -11.17 -13.98 8.53
N LYS A 253 -11.19 -14.61 9.73
CA LYS A 253 -12.11 -15.69 10.06
C LYS A 253 -13.58 -15.26 10.00
N HIS A 254 -13.90 -14.08 10.55
CA HIS A 254 -15.28 -13.56 10.56
C HIS A 254 -15.84 -13.41 9.15
N ILE A 255 -15.04 -12.92 8.22
CA ILE A 255 -15.43 -12.74 6.80
C ILE A 255 -15.25 -14.02 5.96
N LYS A 256 -14.91 -15.16 6.57
CA LYS A 256 -14.64 -16.43 5.89
C LYS A 256 -13.51 -16.37 4.84
N PHE A 257 -12.49 -15.54 5.07
CA PHE A 257 -11.21 -15.57 4.39
C PHE A 257 -10.29 -16.48 5.20
N VAL A 258 -10.34 -17.75 4.92
CA VAL A 258 -9.63 -18.81 5.69
C VAL A 258 -9.08 -19.87 4.74
N PRO A 259 -7.84 -20.40 5.01
CA PRO A 259 -7.24 -21.50 4.23
C PRO A 259 -8.01 -22.79 4.29
#